data_bf92f372f93ad316914cd7c9d8ae18aa
#
_entry.id   bf92f372f93ad316914cd7c9d8ae18aa
#
_cell.length_a   1.000
_cell.length_b   1.000
_cell.length_c   1.000
_cell.angle_alpha   90.00
_cell.angle_beta   90.00
_cell.angle_gamma   90.00
#
_symmetry.space_group_name_H-M   'P 1'
#
loop_
_entity.id
_entity.type
_entity.pdbx_description
1 polymer ?
#
loop_
_entity_poly.entity_id
_entity_poly.type
_entity_poly.pdbx_seq_one_letter_code
_entity_poly.pdbx_strand_id
1 'polypeptide(L)'
;MLEVDTPHGPANAHLHLAGEPRGAMVLGHGAGGGVAAPDLVAVTGAALAEGFSVALVEQPYRVAGRRSPAPARQLDAAWTAVVDHLREDELQGLPLVVGGRSAGARVACRTAEEAEAMGALCLAFPLLAPRRSGGAATESRLPELDAVAVPTLVVQGARDRFGMPPASARRTVVQVPGDHSLRTDPEAVAGAVHAWLPGVLAERLA
;
A
#
# COMPACT_ATOMS: atom_id res chain seq x y z
N MET A 1 -2.63 16.99 8.20
CA MET A 1 -3.45 15.82 8.57
C MET A 1 -4.90 16.21 8.33
N LEU A 2 -5.62 15.38 7.59
CA LEU A 2 -7.03 15.52 7.24
C LEU A 2 -7.79 14.37 7.89
N GLU A 3 -8.86 14.67 8.59
CA GLU A 3 -9.81 13.67 9.08
C GLU A 3 -10.88 13.43 8.03
N VAL A 4 -11.15 12.18 7.72
CA VAL A 4 -12.15 11.76 6.72
C VAL A 4 -13.16 10.84 7.37
N ASP A 5 -14.44 11.19 7.25
CA ASP A 5 -15.53 10.34 7.71
C ASP A 5 -15.65 9.08 6.85
N THR A 6 -15.76 7.92 7.50
CA THR A 6 -15.94 6.65 6.80
C THR A 6 -17.12 5.86 7.42
N PRO A 7 -17.66 4.84 6.72
CA PRO A 7 -18.73 4.00 7.29
C PRO A 7 -18.37 3.27 8.59
N HIS A 8 -17.08 3.30 8.98
CA HIS A 8 -16.58 2.57 10.16
C HIS A 8 -15.89 3.48 11.19
N GLY A 9 -16.18 4.78 11.16
CA GLY A 9 -15.60 5.82 12.00
C GLY A 9 -14.56 6.66 11.25
N PRO A 10 -14.02 7.71 11.87
CA PRO A 10 -13.07 8.61 11.23
C PRO A 10 -11.75 7.89 10.92
N ALA A 11 -11.19 8.21 9.75
CA ALA A 11 -9.83 7.88 9.34
C ALA A 11 -9.01 9.17 9.27
N ASN A 12 -7.67 9.06 9.37
CA ASN A 12 -6.79 10.20 9.15
C ASN A 12 -5.98 10.00 7.86
N ALA A 13 -5.90 11.02 7.02
CA ALA A 13 -4.99 11.10 5.89
C ALA A 13 -3.86 12.11 6.19
N HIS A 14 -2.62 11.62 6.22
CA HIS A 14 -1.43 12.45 6.40
C HIS A 14 -0.89 12.82 5.03
N LEU A 15 -1.09 14.07 4.62
CA LEU A 15 -0.76 14.56 3.29
C LEU A 15 0.67 15.07 3.20
N HIS A 16 1.36 14.66 2.15
CA HIS A 16 2.68 15.13 1.72
C HIS A 16 2.55 15.53 0.25
N LEU A 17 2.35 16.82 -0.01
CA LEU A 17 2.05 17.32 -1.35
C LEU A 17 3.33 17.70 -2.07
N ALA A 18 3.48 17.26 -3.33
CA ALA A 18 4.50 17.75 -4.25
C ALA A 18 4.10 19.14 -4.78
N GLY A 19 5.09 20.00 -5.06
CA GLY A 19 4.82 21.36 -5.55
C GLY A 19 4.17 21.37 -6.96
N GLU A 20 4.60 20.48 -7.83
CA GLU A 20 4.02 20.24 -9.16
C GLU A 20 3.76 18.76 -9.35
N PRO A 21 2.61 18.26 -8.87
CA PRO A 21 2.36 16.83 -8.82
C PRO A 21 2.10 16.26 -10.22
N ARG A 22 2.81 15.16 -10.54
CA ARG A 22 2.61 14.35 -11.76
C ARG A 22 1.71 13.16 -11.54
N GLY A 23 1.48 12.83 -10.27
CA GLY A 23 0.66 11.70 -9.82
C GLY A 23 0.42 11.77 -8.32
N ALA A 24 -0.38 10.84 -7.83
CA ALA A 24 -0.69 10.67 -6.43
C ALA A 24 -0.42 9.23 -5.98
N MET A 25 -0.06 9.07 -4.72
CA MET A 25 0.12 7.78 -4.08
C MET A 25 -0.63 7.75 -2.74
N VAL A 26 -1.55 6.80 -2.57
CA VAL A 26 -2.25 6.59 -1.31
C VAL A 26 -1.79 5.29 -0.68
N LEU A 27 -1.27 5.36 0.55
CA LEU A 27 -0.63 4.23 1.22
C LEU A 27 -1.27 3.90 2.56
N GLY A 28 -1.63 2.62 2.75
CA GLY A 28 -2.15 2.09 4.02
C GLY A 28 -1.06 1.45 4.88
N HIS A 29 -1.23 1.54 6.21
CA HIS A 29 -0.32 0.94 7.18
C HIS A 29 -0.57 -0.55 7.42
N GLY A 30 0.38 -1.24 8.06
CA GLY A 30 0.24 -2.62 8.52
C GLY A 30 -0.63 -2.74 9.78
N ALA A 31 -1.16 -3.94 10.04
CA ALA A 31 -2.12 -4.22 11.11
C ALA A 31 -1.69 -3.73 12.50
N GLY A 32 -0.43 -3.96 12.89
CA GLY A 32 0.12 -3.56 14.19
C GLY A 32 0.97 -2.29 14.15
N GLY A 33 1.10 -1.67 12.95
CA GLY A 33 1.91 -0.48 12.73
C GLY A 33 1.10 0.81 12.65
N GLY A 34 1.75 1.88 12.27
CA GLY A 34 1.16 3.19 11.94
C GLY A 34 1.82 3.77 10.70
N VAL A 35 1.40 4.95 10.34
CA VAL A 35 1.89 5.68 9.15
C VAL A 35 3.35 6.11 9.24
N ALA A 36 3.93 6.18 10.44
CA ALA A 36 5.35 6.49 10.67
C ALA A 36 6.28 5.27 10.56
N ALA A 37 5.84 4.16 9.97
CA ALA A 37 6.70 3.01 9.72
C ALA A 37 7.86 3.38 8.78
N PRO A 38 9.11 2.95 9.06
CA PRO A 38 10.29 3.39 8.30
C PRO A 38 10.21 3.13 6.79
N ASP A 39 9.61 2.02 6.39
CA ASP A 39 9.35 1.69 4.98
C ASP A 39 8.36 2.65 4.31
N LEU A 40 7.27 3.01 4.99
CA LEU A 40 6.32 4.01 4.48
C LEU A 40 6.95 5.40 4.38
N VAL A 41 7.78 5.79 5.37
CA VAL A 41 8.51 7.07 5.34
C VAL A 41 9.50 7.11 4.17
N ALA A 42 10.26 6.03 3.97
CA ALA A 42 11.23 5.93 2.86
C ALA A 42 10.53 5.99 1.49
N VAL A 43 9.42 5.28 1.33
CA VAL A 43 8.60 5.34 0.11
C VAL A 43 8.00 6.72 -0.13
N THR A 44 7.53 7.39 0.93
CA THR A 44 7.03 8.77 0.82
C THR A 44 8.08 9.70 0.26
N GLY A 45 9.32 9.62 0.76
CA GLY A 45 10.44 10.41 0.24
C GLY A 45 10.74 10.12 -1.23
N ALA A 46 10.79 8.84 -1.62
CA ALA A 46 11.02 8.43 -3.00
C ALA A 46 9.90 8.90 -3.95
N ALA A 47 8.64 8.77 -3.53
CA ALA A 47 7.50 9.20 -4.32
C ALA A 47 7.46 10.73 -4.52
N LEU A 48 7.75 11.51 -3.47
CA LEU A 48 7.88 12.97 -3.57
C LEU A 48 8.98 13.39 -4.52
N ALA A 49 10.13 12.70 -4.51
CA ALA A 49 11.25 12.97 -5.43
C ALA A 49 10.86 12.71 -6.91
N GLU A 50 9.92 11.79 -7.16
CA GLU A 50 9.33 11.50 -8.46
C GLU A 50 8.13 12.38 -8.81
N GLY A 51 7.82 13.40 -8.00
CA GLY A 51 6.71 14.31 -8.21
C GLY A 51 5.34 13.72 -7.90
N PHE A 52 5.26 12.71 -7.02
CA PHE A 52 3.99 12.20 -6.52
C PHE A 52 3.60 12.89 -5.22
N SER A 53 2.38 13.39 -5.12
CA SER A 53 1.77 13.70 -3.84
C SER A 53 1.43 12.41 -3.11
N VAL A 54 1.68 12.35 -1.79
CA VAL A 54 1.47 11.12 -1.00
C VAL A 54 0.47 11.37 0.12
N ALA A 55 -0.50 10.47 0.28
CA ALA A 55 -1.37 10.39 1.43
C ALA A 55 -1.13 9.08 2.19
N LEU A 56 -0.74 9.18 3.46
CA LEU A 56 -0.61 8.04 4.35
C LEU A 56 -1.90 7.91 5.17
N VAL A 57 -2.63 6.81 4.97
CA VAL A 57 -3.96 6.60 5.57
C VAL A 57 -3.85 5.82 6.87
N GLU A 58 -4.36 6.41 7.95
CA GLU A 58 -4.55 5.75 9.23
C GLU A 58 -6.01 5.29 9.35
N GLN A 59 -6.21 3.98 9.37
CA GLN A 59 -7.52 3.32 9.37
C GLN A 59 -8.31 3.61 10.67
N PRO A 60 -9.67 3.64 10.63
CA PRO A 60 -10.51 3.99 11.78
C PRO A 60 -10.20 3.21 13.06
N TYR A 61 -9.89 1.92 12.96
CA TYR A 61 -9.55 1.14 14.15
C TYR A 61 -8.28 1.67 14.86
N ARG A 62 -7.33 2.23 14.10
CA ARG A 62 -6.10 2.83 14.65
C ARG A 62 -6.38 4.18 15.26
N VAL A 63 -7.15 5.03 14.57
CA VAL A 63 -7.62 6.32 15.10
C VAL A 63 -8.35 6.11 16.43
N ALA A 64 -9.16 5.05 16.54
CA ALA A 64 -9.82 4.62 17.78
C ALA A 64 -8.89 3.97 18.82
N GLY A 65 -7.56 3.96 18.61
CA GLY A 65 -6.58 3.39 19.55
C GLY A 65 -6.52 1.86 19.60
N ARG A 66 -7.21 1.15 18.71
CA ARG A 66 -7.22 -0.32 18.69
C ARG A 66 -5.95 -0.87 18.05
N ARG A 67 -5.45 -2.00 18.57
CA ARG A 67 -4.26 -2.68 18.05
C ARG A 67 -4.59 -3.76 17.02
N SER A 68 -5.76 -4.37 17.12
CA SER A 68 -6.21 -5.43 16.21
C SER A 68 -6.96 -4.81 15.02
N PRO A 69 -6.64 -5.24 13.79
CA PRO A 69 -7.33 -4.72 12.62
C PRO A 69 -8.80 -5.13 12.61
N ALA A 70 -9.61 -4.29 12.00
CA ALA A 70 -11.00 -4.60 11.69
C ALA A 70 -11.09 -5.73 10.64
N PRO A 71 -12.26 -6.37 10.47
CA PRO A 71 -12.50 -7.31 9.37
C PRO A 71 -12.20 -6.71 8.00
N ALA A 72 -11.74 -7.53 7.03
CA ALA A 72 -11.30 -7.06 5.71
C ALA A 72 -12.31 -6.12 5.03
N ARG A 73 -13.60 -6.49 5.00
CA ARG A 73 -14.65 -5.66 4.39
C ARG A 73 -14.78 -4.26 5.01
N GLN A 74 -14.54 -4.13 6.32
CA GLN A 74 -14.57 -2.83 6.98
C GLN A 74 -13.34 -1.99 6.64
N LEU A 75 -12.17 -2.64 6.55
CA LEU A 75 -10.95 -1.98 6.13
C LEU A 75 -11.06 -1.48 4.69
N ASP A 76 -11.63 -2.30 3.81
CA ASP A 76 -11.82 -1.97 2.40
C ASP A 76 -12.80 -0.80 2.25
N ALA A 77 -13.99 -0.87 2.89
CA ALA A 77 -14.98 0.20 2.83
C ALA A 77 -14.47 1.53 3.40
N ALA A 78 -13.73 1.51 4.50
CA ALA A 78 -13.13 2.73 5.06
C ALA A 78 -12.03 3.29 4.15
N TRP A 79 -11.22 2.42 3.55
CA TRP A 79 -10.19 2.81 2.60
C TRP A 79 -10.77 3.44 1.34
N THR A 80 -11.79 2.81 0.72
CA THR A 80 -12.46 3.34 -0.46
C THR A 80 -13.02 4.73 -0.17
N ALA A 81 -13.72 4.93 0.95
CA ALA A 81 -14.24 6.24 1.34
C ALA A 81 -13.14 7.31 1.45
N VAL A 82 -11.95 6.95 1.99
CA VAL A 82 -10.81 7.88 2.06
C VAL A 82 -10.25 8.18 0.67
N VAL A 83 -10.08 7.16 -0.17
CA VAL A 83 -9.55 7.34 -1.53
C VAL A 83 -10.49 8.22 -2.36
N ASP A 84 -11.80 7.98 -2.30
CA ASP A 84 -12.80 8.76 -3.01
C ASP A 84 -12.75 10.24 -2.58
N HIS A 85 -12.75 10.49 -1.27
CA HIS A 85 -12.63 11.84 -0.73
C HIS A 85 -11.37 12.57 -1.23
N LEU A 86 -10.20 11.91 -1.17
CA LEU A 86 -8.95 12.49 -1.63
C LEU A 86 -8.94 12.76 -3.14
N ARG A 87 -9.60 11.92 -3.94
CA ARG A 87 -9.73 12.11 -5.40
C ARG A 87 -10.68 13.25 -5.78
N GLU A 88 -11.63 13.55 -4.95
CA GLU A 88 -12.57 14.66 -5.16
C GLU A 88 -11.94 16.02 -4.83
N ASP A 89 -10.92 16.07 -3.96
CA ASP A 89 -10.29 17.30 -3.46
C ASP A 89 -8.75 17.29 -3.62
N GLU A 90 -7.97 16.90 -2.63
CA GLU A 90 -6.52 17.14 -2.56
C GLU A 90 -5.71 16.45 -3.67
N LEU A 91 -6.22 15.35 -4.20
CA LEU A 91 -5.57 14.57 -5.27
C LEU A 91 -6.37 14.59 -6.57
N GLN A 92 -7.27 15.57 -6.74
CA GLN A 92 -8.16 15.66 -7.90
C GLN A 92 -7.38 15.67 -9.22
N GLY A 93 -7.83 14.82 -10.15
CA GLY A 93 -7.27 14.73 -11.51
C GLY A 93 -5.91 14.07 -11.62
N LEU A 94 -5.26 13.72 -10.50
CA LEU A 94 -3.95 13.07 -10.52
C LEU A 94 -4.08 11.56 -10.81
N PRO A 95 -3.18 11.02 -11.66
CA PRO A 95 -3.01 9.57 -11.80
C PRO A 95 -2.68 8.93 -10.44
N LEU A 96 -3.42 7.87 -10.06
CA LEU A 96 -3.36 7.31 -8.71
C LEU A 96 -2.62 5.97 -8.67
N VAL A 97 -1.65 5.87 -7.78
CA VAL A 97 -1.08 4.61 -7.29
C VAL A 97 -1.64 4.32 -5.91
N VAL A 98 -2.21 3.14 -5.71
CA VAL A 98 -2.63 2.67 -4.39
C VAL A 98 -1.60 1.70 -3.82
N GLY A 99 -1.48 1.64 -2.51
CA GLY A 99 -0.51 0.72 -1.94
C GLY A 99 -0.55 0.66 -0.42
N GLY A 100 0.46 0.04 0.14
CA GLY A 100 0.61 0.00 1.57
C GLY A 100 1.49 -1.13 2.05
N ARG A 101 1.57 -1.25 3.36
CA ARG A 101 2.37 -2.23 4.06
C ARG A 101 1.52 -3.36 4.63
N SER A 102 1.88 -4.63 4.36
CA SER A 102 1.26 -5.82 4.97
C SER A 102 -0.28 -5.83 4.81
N ALA A 103 -1.03 -5.53 5.86
CA ALA A 103 -2.49 -5.42 5.79
C ALA A 103 -2.95 -4.32 4.82
N GLY A 104 -2.27 -3.17 4.81
CA GLY A 104 -2.55 -2.08 3.87
C GLY A 104 -2.31 -2.47 2.41
N ALA A 105 -1.25 -3.25 2.12
CA ALA A 105 -1.02 -3.80 0.78
C ALA A 105 -2.18 -4.68 0.30
N ARG A 106 -2.74 -5.52 1.20
CA ARG A 106 -3.89 -6.36 0.87
C ARG A 106 -5.15 -5.54 0.59
N VAL A 107 -5.40 -4.49 1.39
CA VAL A 107 -6.51 -3.56 1.14
C VAL A 107 -6.35 -2.93 -0.24
N ALA A 108 -5.18 -2.37 -0.54
CA ALA A 108 -4.88 -1.76 -1.84
C ALA A 108 -5.09 -2.74 -3.01
N CYS A 109 -4.65 -4.01 -2.89
CA CYS A 109 -4.88 -5.01 -3.93
C CYS A 109 -6.38 -5.28 -4.18
N ARG A 110 -7.19 -5.42 -3.11
CA ARG A 110 -8.61 -5.73 -3.25
C ARG A 110 -9.46 -4.57 -3.78
N THR A 111 -8.98 -3.34 -3.60
CA THR A 111 -9.70 -2.11 -3.95
C THR A 111 -9.08 -1.36 -5.12
N ALA A 112 -8.01 -1.89 -5.75
CA ALA A 112 -7.28 -1.21 -6.83
C ALA A 112 -8.16 -0.87 -8.04
N GLU A 113 -9.07 -1.77 -8.41
CA GLU A 113 -10.03 -1.57 -9.52
C GLU A 113 -11.04 -0.47 -9.18
N GLU A 114 -11.66 -0.53 -7.99
CA GLU A 114 -12.64 0.46 -7.51
C GLU A 114 -12.00 1.85 -7.37
N ALA A 115 -10.74 1.92 -6.94
CA ALA A 115 -9.96 3.14 -6.86
C ALA A 115 -9.52 3.69 -8.24
N GLU A 116 -9.79 2.98 -9.33
CA GLU A 116 -9.29 3.29 -10.68
C GLU A 116 -7.77 3.54 -10.68
N ALA A 117 -7.04 2.74 -9.89
CA ALA A 117 -5.61 2.89 -9.76
C ALA A 117 -4.88 2.54 -11.06
N MET A 118 -3.83 3.32 -11.39
CA MET A 118 -2.94 3.01 -12.50
C MET A 118 -1.79 2.07 -12.11
N GLY A 119 -1.58 1.84 -10.81
CA GLY A 119 -0.54 0.96 -10.29
C GLY A 119 -0.79 0.59 -8.83
N ALA A 120 -0.21 -0.52 -8.37
CA ALA A 120 -0.30 -0.99 -7.00
C ALA A 120 1.09 -1.23 -6.39
N LEU A 121 1.31 -0.72 -5.17
CA LEU A 121 2.53 -0.93 -4.40
C LEU A 121 2.28 -1.79 -3.17
N CYS A 122 2.96 -2.93 -3.09
CA CYS A 122 2.87 -3.87 -1.98
C CYS A 122 4.20 -3.93 -1.21
N LEU A 123 4.23 -3.38 -0.01
CA LEU A 123 5.37 -3.49 0.90
C LEU A 123 5.13 -4.66 1.86
N ALA A 124 6.02 -5.65 1.86
CA ALA A 124 5.91 -6.87 2.66
C ALA A 124 4.52 -7.52 2.56
N PHE A 125 4.11 -7.89 1.35
CA PHE A 125 2.82 -8.55 1.14
C PHE A 125 2.78 -9.91 1.86
N PRO A 126 1.82 -10.13 2.79
CA PRO A 126 1.78 -11.38 3.56
C PRO A 126 1.13 -12.50 2.74
N LEU A 127 1.91 -13.12 1.84
CA LEU A 127 1.45 -14.16 0.91
C LEU A 127 0.73 -15.32 1.61
N LEU A 128 1.27 -15.72 2.77
CA LEU A 128 0.66 -16.79 3.57
C LEU A 128 -0.03 -16.19 4.80
N ALA A 129 -1.23 -16.69 5.10
CA ALA A 129 -1.91 -16.33 6.33
C ALA A 129 -1.10 -16.80 7.57
N PRO A 130 -1.17 -16.11 8.71
CA PRO A 130 -0.60 -16.62 9.95
C PRO A 130 -1.16 -18.01 10.28
N ARG A 131 -0.29 -18.93 10.70
CA ARG A 131 -0.73 -20.26 11.15
C ARG A 131 -1.69 -20.13 12.33
N ARG A 132 -2.86 -20.74 12.23
CA ARG A 132 -3.72 -20.95 13.38
C ARG A 132 -3.17 -22.12 14.21
N SER A 133 -3.35 -22.07 15.54
CA SER A 133 -3.06 -23.19 16.42
C SER A 133 -3.92 -24.40 15.98
N GLY A 134 -3.28 -25.49 15.58
CA GLY A 134 -4.00 -26.70 15.10
C GLY A 134 -3.50 -27.27 13.77
N GLY A 135 -2.47 -26.68 13.15
CA GLY A 135 -1.73 -27.35 12.07
C GLY A 135 -2.37 -27.40 10.69
N ALA A 136 -3.47 -26.68 10.44
CA ALA A 136 -4.05 -26.57 9.10
C ALA A 136 -3.06 -25.90 8.10
N ALA A 137 -3.12 -26.29 6.83
CA ALA A 137 -2.34 -25.65 5.77
C ALA A 137 -2.57 -24.13 5.78
N THR A 138 -1.49 -23.37 5.62
CA THR A 138 -1.56 -21.91 5.58
C THR A 138 -2.23 -21.48 4.29
N GLU A 139 -3.35 -20.76 4.37
CA GLU A 139 -4.07 -20.24 3.21
C GLU A 139 -3.19 -19.24 2.45
N SER A 140 -3.11 -19.42 1.13
CA SER A 140 -2.41 -18.50 0.24
C SER A 140 -3.31 -17.31 -0.12
N ARG A 141 -2.72 -16.13 -0.09
CA ARG A 141 -3.35 -14.87 -0.53
C ARG A 141 -2.91 -14.45 -1.93
N LEU A 142 -2.26 -15.35 -2.65
CA LEU A 142 -1.87 -15.11 -4.04
C LEU A 142 -3.06 -14.66 -4.91
N PRO A 143 -4.27 -15.18 -4.75
CA PRO A 143 -5.43 -14.70 -5.51
C PRO A 143 -5.71 -13.19 -5.36
N GLU A 144 -5.40 -12.56 -4.21
CA GLU A 144 -5.55 -11.11 -4.05
C GLU A 144 -4.55 -10.33 -4.94
N LEU A 145 -3.33 -10.84 -5.10
CA LEU A 145 -2.33 -10.26 -6.02
C LEU A 145 -2.65 -10.55 -7.49
N ASP A 146 -3.16 -11.73 -7.79
CA ASP A 146 -3.47 -12.15 -9.16
C ASP A 146 -4.70 -11.42 -9.73
N ALA A 147 -5.58 -10.93 -8.85
CA ALA A 147 -6.73 -10.13 -9.23
C ALA A 147 -6.38 -8.67 -9.61
N VAL A 148 -5.17 -8.19 -9.26
CA VAL A 148 -4.76 -6.83 -9.61
C VAL A 148 -4.45 -6.72 -11.10
N ALA A 149 -5.22 -5.91 -11.81
CA ALA A 149 -5.13 -5.77 -13.27
C ALA A 149 -4.09 -4.74 -13.75
N VAL A 150 -3.52 -3.96 -12.84
CA VAL A 150 -2.54 -2.88 -13.13
C VAL A 150 -1.11 -3.29 -12.78
N PRO A 151 -0.08 -2.60 -13.31
CA PRO A 151 1.30 -2.80 -12.91
C PRO A 151 1.46 -2.80 -11.39
N THR A 152 2.07 -3.85 -10.87
CA THR A 152 2.22 -4.04 -9.43
C THR A 152 3.69 -4.20 -9.06
N LEU A 153 4.16 -3.41 -8.09
CA LEU A 153 5.45 -3.62 -7.45
C LEU A 153 5.25 -4.28 -6.08
N VAL A 154 5.91 -5.40 -5.86
CA VAL A 154 6.04 -6.01 -4.54
C VAL A 154 7.47 -5.85 -4.06
N VAL A 155 7.68 -5.15 -2.93
CA VAL A 155 8.96 -5.08 -2.24
C VAL A 155 8.89 -5.99 -1.02
N GLN A 156 9.72 -7.06 -1.01
CA GLN A 156 9.61 -8.13 -0.03
C GLN A 156 10.94 -8.38 0.67
N GLY A 157 10.92 -8.54 1.98
CA GLY A 157 12.11 -8.92 2.75
C GLY A 157 12.58 -10.35 2.42
N ALA A 158 13.88 -10.56 2.22
CA ALA A 158 14.46 -11.85 1.86
C ALA A 158 14.14 -12.98 2.87
N ARG A 159 13.88 -12.61 4.13
CA ARG A 159 13.53 -13.53 5.22
C ARG A 159 12.10 -13.33 5.72
N ASP A 160 11.21 -12.82 4.86
CA ASP A 160 9.80 -12.64 5.24
C ASP A 160 9.14 -13.99 5.51
N ARG A 161 8.72 -14.20 6.74
CA ARG A 161 8.08 -15.46 7.19
C ARG A 161 6.72 -15.73 6.53
N PHE A 162 6.12 -14.73 5.90
CA PHE A 162 4.84 -14.87 5.20
C PHE A 162 5.01 -15.24 3.73
N GLY A 163 6.24 -15.52 3.30
CA GLY A 163 6.56 -16.01 1.96
C GLY A 163 6.94 -14.92 0.97
N MET A 164 7.44 -15.37 -0.18
CA MET A 164 7.86 -14.54 -1.29
C MET A 164 6.85 -14.71 -2.43
N PRO A 165 6.10 -13.66 -2.81
CA PRO A 165 5.19 -13.72 -3.95
C PRO A 165 5.96 -14.01 -5.25
N PRO A 166 5.40 -14.81 -6.17
CA PRO A 166 6.01 -14.98 -7.49
C PRO A 166 5.82 -13.72 -8.35
N ALA A 167 6.77 -13.45 -9.23
CA ALA A 167 6.60 -12.46 -10.29
C ALA A 167 5.57 -12.92 -11.32
N SER A 168 4.98 -12.00 -12.08
CA SER A 168 4.09 -12.26 -13.22
C SER A 168 4.26 -11.20 -14.31
N ALA A 169 3.50 -11.29 -15.39
CA ALA A 169 3.57 -10.30 -16.46
C ALA A 169 3.30 -8.86 -15.99
N ARG A 170 2.49 -8.67 -14.94
CA ARG A 170 2.14 -7.36 -14.37
C ARG A 170 2.71 -7.13 -12.97
N ARG A 171 3.42 -8.11 -12.40
CA ARG A 171 3.92 -8.03 -11.04
C ARG A 171 5.44 -8.17 -11.00
N THR A 172 6.11 -7.07 -10.72
CA THR A 172 7.53 -7.04 -10.40
C THR A 172 7.72 -7.32 -8.92
N VAL A 173 8.66 -8.21 -8.59
CA VAL A 173 9.00 -8.53 -7.20
C VAL A 173 10.46 -8.16 -6.96
N VAL A 174 10.69 -7.24 -6.05
CA VAL A 174 12.02 -6.82 -5.61
C VAL A 174 12.28 -7.35 -4.21
N GLN A 175 13.30 -8.19 -4.09
CA GLN A 175 13.75 -8.72 -2.83
C GLN A 175 14.76 -7.77 -2.20
N VAL A 176 14.50 -7.36 -0.95
CA VAL A 176 15.40 -6.49 -0.18
C VAL A 176 15.92 -7.21 1.08
N PRO A 177 17.04 -6.79 1.68
CA PRO A 177 17.52 -7.34 2.94
C PRO A 177 16.48 -7.21 4.06
N GLY A 178 16.39 -8.22 4.93
CA GLY A 178 15.55 -8.17 6.13
C GLY A 178 14.34 -9.12 6.09
N ASP A 179 13.41 -8.83 6.96
CA ASP A 179 12.21 -9.63 7.21
C ASP A 179 10.91 -8.85 6.85
N HIS A 180 9.78 -9.33 7.37
CA HIS A 180 8.46 -8.69 7.17
C HIS A 180 8.40 -7.22 7.62
N SER A 181 9.34 -6.76 8.44
CA SER A 181 9.32 -5.37 8.92
C SER A 181 9.88 -4.36 7.93
N LEU A 182 10.67 -4.78 6.94
CA LEU A 182 11.39 -3.94 5.97
C LEU A 182 12.24 -2.83 6.60
N ARG A 183 12.71 -3.05 7.85
CA ARG A 183 13.47 -2.04 8.62
C ARG A 183 14.97 -2.11 8.38
N THR A 184 15.44 -3.22 7.79
CA THR A 184 16.89 -3.49 7.65
C THR A 184 17.53 -2.55 6.65
N ASP A 185 16.85 -2.24 5.57
CA ASP A 185 17.34 -1.41 4.48
C ASP A 185 16.22 -0.57 3.85
N PRO A 186 15.81 0.53 4.50
CA PRO A 186 14.79 1.42 3.96
C PRO A 186 15.22 2.11 2.65
N GLU A 187 16.53 2.27 2.42
CA GLU A 187 17.06 2.84 1.18
C GLU A 187 16.83 1.92 -0.01
N ALA A 188 17.04 0.61 0.16
CA ALA A 188 16.73 -0.38 -0.88
C ALA A 188 15.23 -0.40 -1.20
N VAL A 189 14.35 -0.21 -0.19
CA VAL A 189 12.89 -0.09 -0.40
C VAL A 189 12.58 1.17 -1.21
N ALA A 190 13.13 2.32 -0.84
CA ALA A 190 12.96 3.59 -1.57
C ALA A 190 13.48 3.49 -3.01
N GLY A 191 14.67 2.91 -3.21
CA GLY A 191 15.27 2.71 -4.53
C GLY A 191 14.41 1.85 -5.47
N ALA A 192 13.78 0.80 -4.95
CA ALA A 192 12.86 -0.04 -5.73
C ALA A 192 11.64 0.76 -6.22
N VAL A 193 11.07 1.60 -5.36
CA VAL A 193 9.92 2.45 -5.71
C VAL A 193 10.31 3.54 -6.69
N HIS A 194 11.44 4.23 -6.45
CA HIS A 194 11.99 5.24 -7.34
C HIS A 194 12.20 4.70 -8.77
N ALA A 195 12.77 3.49 -8.90
CA ALA A 195 13.00 2.87 -10.20
C ALA A 195 11.70 2.44 -10.93
N TRP A 196 10.63 2.15 -10.19
CA TRP A 196 9.38 1.63 -10.73
C TRP A 196 8.41 2.74 -11.16
N LEU A 197 8.28 3.83 -10.42
CA LEU A 197 7.28 4.88 -10.63
C LEU A 197 7.30 5.51 -12.03
N PRO A 198 8.47 5.82 -12.65
CA PRO A 198 8.50 6.38 -14.01
C PRO A 198 7.86 5.48 -15.06
N GLY A 199 8.03 4.15 -14.92
CA GLY A 199 7.41 3.16 -15.81
C GLY A 199 5.88 3.16 -15.73
N VAL A 200 5.33 3.26 -14.53
CA VAL A 200 3.88 3.30 -14.31
C VAL A 200 3.24 4.54 -14.95
N LEU A 201 3.91 5.69 -14.86
CA LEU A 201 3.44 6.92 -15.54
C LEU A 201 3.49 6.80 -17.06
N ALA A 202 4.54 6.16 -17.60
CA ALA A 202 4.71 6.02 -19.04
C ALA A 202 3.66 5.11 -19.68
N GLU A 203 3.28 4.01 -19.02
CA GLU A 203 2.25 3.08 -19.51
C GLU A 203 0.86 3.71 -19.65
N ARG A 204 0.56 4.76 -18.87
CA ARG A 204 -0.70 5.49 -18.99
C ARG A 204 -0.75 6.43 -20.21
N LEU A 205 0.40 6.88 -20.69
CA LEU A 205 0.50 7.83 -21.79
C LEU A 205 0.60 7.14 -23.15
N ALA A 206 0.75 5.80 -23.17
CA ALA A 206 0.85 4.97 -24.36
C ALA A 206 -0.52 4.39 -24.77
#